data_6998718822ce109b4fd0f21ff5f01f64
#
_entry.id   6998718822ce109b4fd0f21ff5f01f64
#
_cell.length_a   1.000
_cell.length_b   1.000
_cell.length_c   1.000
_cell.angle_alpha   90.00
_cell.angle_beta   90.00
_cell.angle_gamma   90.00
#
_symmetry.space_group_name_H-M   'P 1'
#
loop_
_entity.id
_entity.type
_entity.pdbx_description
1 polymer ?
#
loop_
_entity_poly.entity_id
_entity_poly.type
_entity_poly.pdbx_seq_one_letter_code
_entity_poly.pdbx_strand_id
1 'polypeptide(L)'
;MIKLTVDDKEIEVEEGCTVLQACEMAGVEIPRFCYHDRLSIAGNCRMCLVEVKPGPPKPQASCALPATNGQIISTNSKMVHDARKGVMEFLLINHPLDCPICDQGGECDLQDQAMSFGSDKTRFLENKRAVEEKSMGPLIKTNMTRCIHCTRCVRFSTEVAGVNDLGALGRGESMEITTYLEKSIDSELSACVIDLCPVGALTSKPYAFNARPWELSHTETVDVMDAIGSNIRVDTKGNQVLRVLPRLNEDINEEWISDKTRYAIDGLKNQRLDKPYVRNENGSLEEADWDTAFNKIKDNIDKIKPNEIACLLGDLVDVEAAYAAKVLFQKLNVDNIDCRIDGAEIGEHGRVGYIFNSQINGIDEADALLIFGSNPRLEAPVLNARIRKRYLQGNFPISLIGENNNLTYPVNYLGSKSIDIEKLRDKKNIVYKTLMDAERPMIIVGMGALTDDSSQALLYELRELAEVFGVIKKDWNGFNVLHTSAGRTGALDVGCLPSKKGLSAKQIFSESVNSSLSFIWLIGVDNKEVLNLKKPFVVYQGHHGDVGAHVADVILPGAAYTEKNCTYVNTEGRPQFLKPVSYTHLTLPTIA
;
A
#
# COMPACT_ATOMS: atom_id res chain seq x y z
N MET A 1 -13.19 -11.35 -31.78
CA MET A 1 -13.32 -12.59 -30.98
C MET A 1 -12.69 -13.73 -31.76
N ILE A 2 -11.90 -14.57 -31.12
CA ILE A 2 -11.18 -15.72 -31.65
C ILE A 2 -11.85 -16.98 -31.10
N LYS A 3 -12.20 -17.93 -31.97
CA LYS A 3 -12.77 -19.23 -31.58
C LYS A 3 -11.69 -20.29 -31.60
N LEU A 4 -11.56 -21.03 -30.50
CA LEU A 4 -10.58 -22.11 -30.36
C LEU A 4 -11.11 -23.19 -29.39
N THR A 5 -10.45 -24.34 -29.38
CA THR A 5 -10.85 -25.48 -28.54
C THR A 5 -9.74 -25.80 -27.55
N VAL A 6 -10.08 -25.93 -26.25
CA VAL A 6 -9.18 -26.34 -25.16
C VAL A 6 -9.72 -27.61 -24.52
N ASP A 7 -8.99 -28.72 -24.63
CA ASP A 7 -9.36 -30.02 -24.07
C ASP A 7 -10.84 -30.36 -24.34
N ASP A 8 -11.26 -30.32 -25.62
CA ASP A 8 -12.62 -30.56 -26.12
C ASP A 8 -13.68 -29.49 -25.76
N LYS A 9 -13.32 -28.36 -25.12
CA LYS A 9 -14.23 -27.24 -24.86
C LYS A 9 -14.02 -26.15 -25.92
N GLU A 10 -15.05 -25.77 -26.63
CA GLU A 10 -15.04 -24.60 -27.50
C GLU A 10 -15.18 -23.34 -26.65
N ILE A 11 -14.30 -22.36 -26.88
CA ILE A 11 -14.31 -21.04 -26.21
C ILE A 11 -14.12 -19.92 -27.21
N GLU A 12 -14.59 -18.73 -26.84
CA GLU A 12 -14.33 -17.48 -27.55
C GLU A 12 -13.49 -16.56 -26.66
N VAL A 13 -12.39 -16.03 -27.20
CA VAL A 13 -11.50 -15.12 -26.51
C VAL A 13 -11.28 -13.84 -27.32
N GLU A 14 -10.81 -12.79 -26.65
CA GLU A 14 -10.46 -11.54 -27.33
C GLU A 14 -9.20 -11.68 -28.16
N GLU A 15 -9.06 -10.85 -29.20
CA GLU A 15 -7.84 -10.76 -29.99
C GLU A 15 -6.71 -10.20 -29.12
N GLY A 16 -5.52 -10.80 -29.21
CA GLY A 16 -4.36 -10.45 -28.39
C GLY A 16 -4.16 -11.35 -27.15
N CYS A 17 -5.13 -12.18 -26.77
CA CYS A 17 -4.95 -13.17 -25.72
C CYS A 17 -3.88 -14.21 -26.05
N THR A 18 -3.16 -14.65 -25.04
CA THR A 18 -2.26 -15.81 -25.15
C THR A 18 -3.02 -17.12 -25.00
N VAL A 19 -2.43 -18.22 -25.50
CA VAL A 19 -2.99 -19.57 -25.32
C VAL A 19 -3.12 -19.92 -23.83
N LEU A 20 -2.23 -19.43 -22.96
CA LEU A 20 -2.32 -19.61 -21.51
C LEU A 20 -3.60 -18.97 -20.95
N GLN A 21 -3.85 -17.71 -21.28
CA GLN A 21 -5.07 -17.00 -20.86
C GLN A 21 -6.34 -17.67 -21.41
N ALA A 22 -6.30 -18.15 -22.65
CA ALA A 22 -7.41 -18.92 -23.23
C ALA A 22 -7.67 -20.22 -22.44
N CYS A 23 -6.63 -20.94 -22.01
CA CYS A 23 -6.79 -22.13 -21.17
C CYS A 23 -7.43 -21.79 -19.81
N GLU A 24 -7.01 -20.70 -19.19
CA GLU A 24 -7.60 -20.23 -17.91
C GLU A 24 -9.09 -19.86 -18.07
N MET A 25 -9.45 -19.16 -19.15
CA MET A 25 -10.86 -18.87 -19.48
C MET A 25 -11.68 -20.14 -19.71
N ALA A 26 -11.07 -21.23 -20.20
CA ALA A 26 -11.70 -22.55 -20.29
C ALA A 26 -11.83 -23.28 -18.94
N GLY A 27 -11.26 -22.70 -17.86
CA GLY A 27 -11.19 -23.29 -16.54
C GLY A 27 -10.11 -24.36 -16.38
N VAL A 28 -9.08 -24.31 -17.23
CA VAL A 28 -7.93 -25.24 -17.20
C VAL A 28 -6.70 -24.49 -16.67
N GLU A 29 -6.22 -24.93 -15.51
CA GLU A 29 -5.00 -24.38 -14.91
C GLU A 29 -3.76 -24.93 -15.62
N ILE A 30 -2.87 -24.00 -16.03
CA ILE A 30 -1.61 -24.32 -16.67
C ILE A 30 -0.45 -24.04 -15.70
N PRO A 31 0.40 -25.05 -15.37
CA PRO A 31 1.54 -24.85 -14.49
C PRO A 31 2.56 -23.88 -15.07
N ARG A 32 3.08 -23.00 -14.24
CA ARG A 32 4.00 -21.93 -14.66
C ARG A 32 4.88 -21.44 -13.52
N PHE A 33 6.08 -20.90 -13.84
CA PHE A 33 6.95 -20.22 -12.88
C PHE A 33 7.32 -18.80 -13.32
N CYS A 34 7.72 -18.61 -14.58
CA CYS A 34 8.21 -17.31 -15.03
C CYS A 34 7.08 -16.33 -15.40
N TYR A 35 5.95 -16.83 -15.88
CA TYR A 35 4.80 -16.00 -16.24
C TYR A 35 4.14 -15.42 -14.98
N HIS A 36 3.73 -14.17 -15.09
CA HIS A 36 2.93 -13.44 -14.11
C HIS A 36 2.08 -12.42 -14.87
N ASP A 37 0.81 -12.27 -14.49
CA ASP A 37 -0.16 -11.46 -15.25
C ASP A 37 0.21 -9.96 -15.31
N ARG A 38 0.97 -9.49 -14.32
CA ARG A 38 1.40 -8.08 -14.22
C ARG A 38 2.80 -7.80 -14.78
N LEU A 39 3.48 -8.80 -15.31
CA LEU A 39 4.85 -8.67 -15.79
C LEU A 39 4.95 -9.09 -17.26
N SER A 40 5.92 -8.55 -17.97
CA SER A 40 6.23 -8.97 -19.34
C SER A 40 6.49 -10.47 -19.44
N ILE A 41 6.23 -11.05 -20.61
CA ILE A 41 6.36 -12.49 -20.84
C ILE A 41 7.83 -12.85 -21.02
N ALA A 42 8.40 -13.62 -20.08
CA ALA A 42 9.77 -14.12 -20.16
C ALA A 42 9.90 -15.41 -21.00
N GLY A 43 8.93 -16.33 -20.93
CA GLY A 43 8.90 -17.58 -21.69
C GLY A 43 10.06 -18.54 -21.41
N ASN A 44 10.79 -18.38 -20.30
CA ASN A 44 12.07 -19.07 -20.02
C ASN A 44 11.96 -20.34 -19.17
N CYS A 45 10.96 -20.47 -18.29
CA CYS A 45 10.82 -21.65 -17.43
C CYS A 45 10.34 -22.90 -18.18
N ARG A 46 9.60 -22.73 -19.26
CA ARG A 46 9.03 -23.79 -20.13
C ARG A 46 8.06 -24.75 -19.42
N MET A 47 7.56 -24.42 -18.24
CA MET A 47 6.60 -25.27 -17.53
C MET A 47 5.21 -25.23 -18.13
N CYS A 48 4.83 -24.15 -18.79
CA CYS A 48 3.52 -23.92 -19.41
C CYS A 48 3.35 -24.60 -20.79
N LEU A 49 4.11 -25.66 -21.08
CA LEU A 49 4.02 -26.36 -22.36
C LEU A 49 2.68 -27.02 -22.57
N VAL A 50 2.12 -26.86 -23.79
CA VAL A 50 0.88 -27.48 -24.28
C VAL A 50 1.07 -27.99 -25.71
N GLU A 51 0.22 -28.91 -26.16
CA GLU A 51 0.14 -29.33 -27.56
C GLU A 51 -0.86 -28.45 -28.29
N VAL A 52 -0.50 -27.94 -29.48
CA VAL A 52 -1.35 -27.04 -30.28
C VAL A 52 -1.44 -27.54 -31.71
N LYS A 53 -2.65 -27.67 -32.25
CA LYS A 53 -2.97 -28.03 -33.62
C LYS A 53 -3.86 -26.96 -34.27
N PRO A 54 -3.62 -26.59 -35.55
CA PRO A 54 -2.46 -26.98 -36.36
C PRO A 54 -1.18 -26.34 -35.83
N GLY A 55 -0.07 -27.08 -35.86
CA GLY A 55 1.22 -26.59 -35.38
C GLY A 55 2.35 -27.61 -35.51
N PRO A 56 3.55 -27.27 -35.06
CA PRO A 56 4.70 -28.20 -35.10
C PRO A 56 4.47 -29.40 -34.17
N PRO A 57 5.02 -30.58 -34.51
CA PRO A 57 4.87 -31.79 -33.69
C PRO A 57 5.76 -31.75 -32.43
N LYS A 58 5.68 -30.69 -31.66
CA LYS A 58 6.40 -30.47 -30.40
C LYS A 58 5.58 -29.55 -29.48
N PRO A 59 5.71 -29.69 -28.16
CA PRO A 59 4.99 -28.83 -27.22
C PRO A 59 5.44 -27.37 -27.34
N GLN A 60 4.50 -26.46 -27.13
CA GLN A 60 4.71 -25.01 -27.25
C GLN A 60 4.42 -24.32 -25.91
N ALA A 61 5.14 -23.20 -25.65
CA ALA A 61 4.93 -22.42 -24.45
C ALA A 61 3.67 -21.58 -24.56
N SER A 62 2.61 -21.97 -23.87
CA SER A 62 1.30 -21.31 -23.93
C SER A 62 1.34 -19.83 -23.50
N CYS A 63 2.22 -19.45 -22.57
CA CYS A 63 2.34 -18.07 -22.10
C CYS A 63 2.84 -17.08 -23.16
N ALA A 64 3.56 -17.56 -24.19
CA ALA A 64 4.16 -16.74 -25.24
C ALA A 64 3.53 -16.98 -26.63
N LEU A 65 2.58 -17.88 -26.73
CA LEU A 65 1.90 -18.20 -27.98
C LEU A 65 0.58 -17.40 -28.06
N PRO A 66 0.37 -16.58 -29.09
CA PRO A 66 -0.92 -15.92 -29.28
C PRO A 66 -2.01 -16.92 -29.62
N ALA A 67 -3.20 -16.72 -29.08
CA ALA A 67 -4.39 -17.44 -29.45
C ALA A 67 -4.81 -17.06 -30.89
N THR A 68 -5.14 -18.05 -31.72
CA THR A 68 -5.59 -17.82 -33.09
C THR A 68 -6.81 -18.68 -33.42
N ASN A 69 -7.58 -18.25 -34.41
CA ASN A 69 -8.83 -18.90 -34.76
C ASN A 69 -8.61 -20.35 -35.25
N GLY A 70 -9.42 -21.27 -34.78
CA GLY A 70 -9.36 -22.68 -35.15
C GLY A 70 -8.24 -23.50 -34.49
N GLN A 71 -7.53 -22.95 -33.51
CA GLN A 71 -6.56 -23.73 -32.72
C GLN A 71 -7.27 -24.78 -31.86
N ILE A 72 -6.68 -25.96 -31.77
CA ILE A 72 -7.05 -27.05 -30.86
C ILE A 72 -5.87 -27.25 -29.90
N ILE A 73 -6.12 -26.99 -28.63
CA ILE A 73 -5.11 -27.01 -27.56
C ILE A 73 -5.37 -28.23 -26.69
N SER A 74 -4.34 -29.06 -26.50
CA SER A 74 -4.40 -30.20 -25.58
C SER A 74 -3.44 -29.95 -24.41
N THR A 75 -3.97 -29.88 -23.21
CA THR A 75 -3.22 -29.57 -22.00
C THR A 75 -2.81 -30.81 -21.23
N ASN A 76 -3.40 -31.97 -21.56
CA ASN A 76 -3.28 -33.24 -20.82
C ASN A 76 -2.86 -34.43 -21.72
N SER A 77 -2.22 -34.18 -22.87
CA SER A 77 -1.71 -35.24 -23.72
C SER A 77 -0.44 -35.87 -23.15
N LYS A 78 -0.12 -37.09 -23.57
CA LYS A 78 1.12 -37.78 -23.16
C LYS A 78 2.36 -36.93 -23.46
N MET A 79 2.39 -36.25 -24.62
CA MET A 79 3.47 -35.32 -25.00
C MET A 79 3.66 -34.20 -23.99
N VAL A 80 2.55 -33.61 -23.51
CA VAL A 80 2.57 -32.54 -22.52
C VAL A 80 3.06 -33.04 -21.17
N HIS A 81 2.59 -34.20 -20.72
CA HIS A 81 3.06 -34.81 -19.47
C HIS A 81 4.55 -35.11 -19.50
N ASP A 82 5.04 -35.75 -20.56
CA ASP A 82 6.46 -36.10 -20.70
C ASP A 82 7.33 -34.83 -20.74
N ALA A 83 6.83 -33.78 -21.41
CA ALA A 83 7.52 -32.49 -21.48
C ALA A 83 7.61 -31.79 -20.13
N ARG A 84 6.49 -31.67 -19.39
CA ARG A 84 6.45 -31.04 -18.05
C ARG A 84 7.32 -31.81 -17.04
N LYS A 85 7.27 -33.15 -17.08
CA LYS A 85 8.15 -34.01 -16.27
C LYS A 85 9.62 -33.72 -16.53
N GLY A 86 10.02 -33.59 -17.82
CA GLY A 86 11.39 -33.24 -18.18
C GLY A 86 11.78 -31.84 -17.71
N VAL A 87 10.88 -30.85 -17.80
CA VAL A 87 11.13 -29.48 -17.27
C VAL A 87 11.32 -29.50 -15.77
N MET A 88 10.46 -30.23 -15.03
CA MET A 88 10.62 -30.37 -13.57
C MET A 88 11.96 -31.01 -13.21
N GLU A 89 12.39 -32.03 -13.95
CA GLU A 89 13.70 -32.65 -13.76
C GLU A 89 14.85 -31.62 -13.92
N PHE A 90 14.79 -30.77 -14.96
CA PHE A 90 15.77 -29.69 -15.14
C PHE A 90 15.75 -28.66 -14.01
N LEU A 91 14.58 -28.25 -13.55
CA LEU A 91 14.49 -27.27 -12.44
C LEU A 91 15.02 -27.83 -11.12
N LEU A 92 14.91 -29.15 -10.91
CA LEU A 92 15.34 -29.82 -9.69
C LEU A 92 16.81 -30.26 -9.71
N ILE A 93 17.48 -30.30 -10.86
CA ILE A 93 18.87 -30.72 -10.98
C ILE A 93 19.78 -30.01 -9.97
N ASN A 94 19.75 -28.68 -9.94
CA ASN A 94 20.58 -27.87 -9.06
C ASN A 94 19.83 -27.34 -7.83
N HIS A 95 18.54 -27.61 -7.71
CA HIS A 95 17.78 -27.16 -6.55
C HIS A 95 18.19 -27.93 -5.28
N PRO A 96 18.57 -27.26 -4.16
CA PRO A 96 19.04 -27.93 -2.97
C PRO A 96 17.90 -28.66 -2.22
N LEU A 97 18.24 -29.66 -1.42
CA LEU A 97 17.29 -30.42 -0.59
C LEU A 97 17.00 -29.68 0.73
N ASP A 98 16.67 -28.41 0.63
CA ASP A 98 16.55 -27.49 1.77
C ASP A 98 15.12 -27.32 2.30
N CYS A 99 14.13 -28.04 1.79
CA CYS A 99 12.71 -27.82 2.20
C CYS A 99 12.50 -27.78 3.72
N PRO A 100 13.17 -28.63 4.55
CA PRO A 100 13.00 -28.57 6.00
C PRO A 100 13.50 -27.27 6.65
N ILE A 101 14.47 -26.58 6.04
CA ILE A 101 15.04 -25.32 6.53
C ILE A 101 14.70 -24.11 5.65
N CYS A 102 13.88 -24.30 4.63
CA CYS A 102 13.46 -23.25 3.71
C CYS A 102 12.18 -22.55 4.21
N ASP A 103 12.20 -21.23 4.36
CA ASP A 103 11.04 -20.47 4.82
C ASP A 103 9.83 -20.54 3.86
N GLN A 104 10.05 -20.90 2.58
CA GLN A 104 9.00 -21.14 1.59
C GLN A 104 8.34 -22.53 1.71
N GLY A 105 8.87 -23.43 2.55
CA GLY A 105 8.37 -24.80 2.68
C GLY A 105 6.91 -24.84 3.15
N GLY A 106 6.04 -25.45 2.34
CA GLY A 106 4.60 -25.57 2.55
C GLY A 106 3.74 -24.51 1.82
N GLU A 107 4.38 -23.53 1.15
CA GLU A 107 3.74 -22.53 0.28
C GLU A 107 4.62 -22.26 -0.97
N CYS A 108 5.24 -23.30 -1.50
CA CYS A 108 6.26 -23.23 -2.56
C CYS A 108 5.71 -23.79 -3.86
N ASP A 109 5.56 -22.95 -4.90
CA ASP A 109 5.09 -23.37 -6.23
C ASP A 109 5.92 -24.54 -6.79
N LEU A 110 7.26 -24.55 -6.52
CA LEU A 110 8.13 -25.63 -6.99
C LEU A 110 7.83 -26.95 -6.29
N GLN A 111 7.49 -26.96 -4.99
CA GLN A 111 7.07 -28.17 -4.29
C GLN A 111 5.76 -28.71 -4.86
N ASP A 112 4.77 -27.85 -5.03
CA ASP A 112 3.43 -28.25 -5.49
C ASP A 112 3.48 -28.78 -6.92
N GLN A 113 4.20 -28.07 -7.81
CA GLN A 113 4.37 -28.54 -9.18
C GLN A 113 5.30 -29.77 -9.30
N ALA A 114 6.27 -29.93 -8.40
CA ALA A 114 7.08 -31.15 -8.36
C ALA A 114 6.25 -32.37 -7.93
N MET A 115 5.32 -32.20 -7.00
CA MET A 115 4.38 -33.27 -6.62
C MET A 115 3.43 -33.63 -7.75
N SER A 116 2.96 -32.65 -8.51
CA SER A 116 1.96 -32.85 -9.58
C SER A 116 2.58 -33.40 -10.88
N PHE A 117 3.79 -32.97 -11.24
CA PHE A 117 4.39 -33.23 -12.55
C PHE A 117 5.79 -33.84 -12.49
N GLY A 118 6.39 -33.96 -11.31
CA GLY A 118 7.76 -34.45 -11.14
C GLY A 118 7.88 -35.98 -11.14
N SER A 119 9.01 -36.45 -10.66
CA SER A 119 9.33 -37.87 -10.46
C SER A 119 9.88 -38.07 -9.06
N ASP A 120 9.63 -39.27 -8.51
CA ASP A 120 10.16 -39.73 -7.21
C ASP A 120 11.67 -40.04 -7.24
N LYS A 121 12.28 -40.09 -8.43
CA LYS A 121 13.68 -40.46 -8.64
C LYS A 121 14.41 -39.43 -9.47
N THR A 122 15.66 -39.20 -9.13
CA THR A 122 16.58 -38.42 -9.96
C THR A 122 17.53 -39.35 -10.74
N ARG A 123 17.85 -38.96 -11.96
CA ARG A 123 18.92 -39.57 -12.78
C ARG A 123 20.24 -38.83 -12.69
N PHE A 124 20.23 -37.67 -12.00
CA PHE A 124 21.38 -36.80 -11.87
C PHE A 124 22.22 -37.21 -10.67
N LEU A 125 23.45 -37.55 -10.90
CA LEU A 125 24.42 -38.09 -9.90
C LEU A 125 25.52 -37.08 -9.54
N GLU A 126 25.62 -35.99 -10.27
CA GLU A 126 26.62 -34.93 -10.03
C GLU A 126 26.26 -34.06 -8.84
N ASN A 127 27.24 -33.31 -8.33
CA ASN A 127 27.02 -32.36 -7.24
C ASN A 127 26.14 -31.21 -7.72
N LYS A 128 25.22 -30.80 -6.86
CA LYS A 128 24.39 -29.60 -7.11
C LYS A 128 25.24 -28.34 -7.01
N ARG A 129 24.91 -27.35 -7.83
CA ARG A 129 25.51 -26.02 -7.80
C ARG A 129 25.29 -25.35 -6.44
N ALA A 130 26.30 -24.68 -5.90
CA ALA A 130 26.20 -23.78 -4.76
C ALA A 130 26.46 -22.34 -5.22
N VAL A 131 25.71 -21.42 -4.71
CA VAL A 131 25.83 -19.97 -4.98
C VAL A 131 25.93 -19.24 -3.65
N GLU A 132 26.90 -18.31 -3.57
CA GLU A 132 27.04 -17.47 -2.37
C GLU A 132 25.81 -16.62 -2.09
N GLU A 133 25.53 -16.38 -0.82
CA GLU A 133 24.47 -15.46 -0.42
C GLU A 133 24.79 -14.03 -0.86
N LYS A 134 23.76 -13.32 -1.30
CA LYS A 134 23.86 -11.93 -1.76
C LYS A 134 23.14 -11.01 -0.78
N SER A 135 23.66 -9.82 -0.56
CA SER A 135 22.95 -8.81 0.21
C SER A 135 21.98 -8.04 -0.72
N MET A 136 20.70 -8.02 -0.36
CA MET A 136 19.66 -7.23 -1.06
C MET A 136 18.97 -6.22 -0.12
N GLY A 137 19.64 -5.91 1.00
CA GLY A 137 19.13 -4.95 1.98
C GLY A 137 18.63 -5.58 3.28
N PRO A 138 17.99 -4.79 4.14
CA PRO A 138 17.57 -5.23 5.48
C PRO A 138 16.31 -6.10 5.48
N LEU A 139 15.48 -6.03 4.45
CA LEU A 139 14.15 -6.65 4.41
C LEU A 139 14.14 -8.03 3.74
N ILE A 140 15.06 -8.27 2.80
CA ILE A 140 15.07 -9.45 1.94
C ILE A 140 16.21 -10.37 2.37
N LYS A 141 15.85 -11.60 2.74
CA LYS A 141 16.79 -12.70 2.95
C LYS A 141 16.96 -13.45 1.64
N THR A 142 18.20 -13.68 1.25
CA THR A 142 18.53 -14.38 0.02
C THR A 142 19.06 -15.78 0.30
N ASN A 143 18.73 -16.74 -0.57
CA ASN A 143 19.41 -18.01 -0.72
C ASN A 143 19.40 -18.38 -2.21
N MET A 144 20.37 -17.84 -2.94
CA MET A 144 20.37 -17.90 -4.40
C MET A 144 20.63 -19.29 -4.97
N THR A 145 21.12 -20.23 -4.17
CA THR A 145 21.18 -21.65 -4.55
C THR A 145 19.80 -22.22 -4.87
N ARG A 146 18.72 -21.69 -4.25
CA ARG A 146 17.33 -22.10 -4.49
C ARG A 146 16.70 -21.44 -5.71
N CYS A 147 17.38 -20.47 -6.32
CA CYS A 147 16.83 -19.70 -7.45
C CYS A 147 16.66 -20.57 -8.70
N ILE A 148 15.47 -20.51 -9.32
CA ILE A 148 15.14 -21.20 -10.58
C ILE A 148 15.22 -20.28 -11.81
N HIS A 149 15.80 -19.10 -11.69
CA HIS A 149 16.03 -18.12 -12.75
C HIS A 149 14.75 -17.69 -13.52
N CYS A 150 13.62 -17.65 -12.84
CA CYS A 150 12.34 -17.25 -13.46
C CYS A 150 12.30 -15.77 -13.86
N THR A 151 13.21 -14.95 -13.36
CA THR A 151 13.35 -13.50 -13.60
C THR A 151 12.16 -12.62 -13.17
N ARG A 152 11.19 -13.13 -12.41
CA ARG A 152 10.05 -12.32 -11.92
C ARG A 152 10.54 -11.11 -11.11
N CYS A 153 11.51 -11.30 -10.21
CA CYS A 153 12.08 -10.23 -9.37
C CYS A 153 12.77 -9.13 -10.20
N VAL A 154 13.52 -9.50 -11.25
CA VAL A 154 14.21 -8.54 -12.13
C VAL A 154 13.18 -7.73 -12.92
N ARG A 155 12.17 -8.39 -13.50
CA ARG A 155 11.10 -7.70 -14.25
C ARG A 155 10.26 -6.82 -13.35
N PHE A 156 9.90 -7.26 -12.16
CA PHE A 156 9.21 -6.43 -11.18
C PHE A 156 10.01 -5.17 -10.85
N SER A 157 11.31 -5.33 -10.54
CA SER A 157 12.19 -4.20 -10.21
C SER A 157 12.17 -3.15 -11.31
N THR A 158 12.26 -3.56 -12.58
CA THR A 158 12.33 -2.64 -13.71
C THR A 158 10.96 -2.14 -14.19
N GLU A 159 9.94 -2.98 -14.21
CA GLU A 159 8.64 -2.67 -14.81
C GLU A 159 7.69 -1.99 -13.80
N VAL A 160 7.58 -2.53 -12.59
CA VAL A 160 6.64 -2.06 -11.56
C VAL A 160 7.31 -1.06 -10.61
N ALA A 161 8.38 -1.46 -9.94
CA ALA A 161 9.08 -0.60 -8.99
C ALA A 161 9.86 0.55 -9.67
N GLY A 162 10.30 0.36 -10.91
CA GLY A 162 10.99 1.38 -11.70
C GLY A 162 12.44 1.64 -11.27
N VAL A 163 13.07 0.65 -10.66
CA VAL A 163 14.48 0.67 -10.24
C VAL A 163 15.26 -0.44 -10.94
N ASN A 164 16.50 -0.15 -11.33
CA ASN A 164 17.37 -1.08 -12.07
C ASN A 164 18.41 -1.73 -11.15
N ASP A 165 18.01 -2.07 -9.93
CA ASP A 165 18.93 -2.59 -8.92
C ASP A 165 19.19 -4.08 -9.04
N LEU A 166 18.24 -4.85 -9.62
CA LEU A 166 18.37 -6.28 -9.85
C LEU A 166 18.69 -6.59 -11.30
N GLY A 167 19.61 -7.55 -11.50
CA GLY A 167 19.98 -8.03 -12.81
C GLY A 167 20.40 -9.49 -12.80
N ALA A 168 20.68 -10.03 -13.99
CA ALA A 168 21.23 -11.36 -14.16
C ALA A 168 22.68 -11.25 -14.65
N LEU A 169 23.61 -11.85 -13.94
CA LEU A 169 25.01 -11.97 -14.32
C LEU A 169 25.30 -13.39 -14.82
N GLY A 170 26.26 -13.53 -15.74
CA GLY A 170 26.62 -14.81 -16.31
C GLY A 170 25.59 -15.37 -17.29
N ARG A 171 25.73 -16.63 -17.64
CA ARG A 171 24.82 -17.36 -18.54
C ARG A 171 24.86 -18.86 -18.27
N GLY A 172 23.80 -19.57 -18.72
CA GLY A 172 23.66 -21.01 -18.50
C GLY A 172 23.61 -21.34 -17.02
N GLU A 173 24.32 -22.36 -16.61
CA GLU A 173 24.38 -22.79 -15.19
C GLU A 173 25.09 -21.79 -14.27
N SER A 174 25.95 -20.93 -14.82
CA SER A 174 26.64 -19.87 -14.07
C SER A 174 25.84 -18.58 -13.99
N MET A 175 24.58 -18.54 -14.42
CA MET A 175 23.74 -17.37 -14.29
C MET A 175 23.34 -17.15 -12.83
N GLU A 176 23.47 -15.92 -12.35
CA GLU A 176 23.06 -15.51 -11.00
C GLU A 176 22.20 -14.25 -11.05
N ILE A 177 21.15 -14.23 -10.24
CA ILE A 177 20.38 -13.01 -9.99
C ILE A 177 21.04 -12.29 -8.81
N THR A 178 21.40 -11.04 -9.00
CA THR A 178 22.10 -10.24 -7.99
C THR A 178 21.83 -8.76 -8.17
N THR A 179 22.21 -7.96 -7.17
CA THR A 179 22.28 -6.50 -7.26
C THR A 179 23.66 -6.06 -7.74
N TYR A 180 23.75 -4.84 -8.29
CA TYR A 180 25.04 -4.26 -8.65
C TYR A 180 25.83 -3.91 -7.40
N LEU A 181 27.03 -4.50 -7.24
CA LEU A 181 27.94 -4.31 -6.10
C LEU A 181 27.27 -4.49 -4.72
N GLU A 182 26.36 -5.45 -4.60
CA GLU A 182 25.61 -5.74 -3.35
C GLU A 182 24.84 -4.54 -2.79
N LYS A 183 24.48 -3.59 -3.64
CA LYS A 183 23.63 -2.46 -3.29
C LYS A 183 22.23 -2.99 -2.90
N SER A 184 21.63 -2.41 -1.86
CA SER A 184 20.23 -2.72 -1.53
C SER A 184 19.28 -2.28 -2.63
N ILE A 185 18.13 -2.94 -2.73
CA ILE A 185 17.05 -2.53 -3.64
C ILE A 185 16.46 -1.23 -3.10
N ASP A 186 16.55 -0.16 -3.90
CA ASP A 186 16.10 1.19 -3.55
C ASP A 186 14.67 1.44 -4.04
N SER A 187 13.71 0.76 -3.41
CA SER A 187 12.30 0.90 -3.73
C SER A 187 11.44 0.71 -2.48
N GLU A 188 10.40 1.51 -2.36
CA GLU A 188 9.36 1.44 -1.33
C GLU A 188 8.45 0.20 -1.48
N LEU A 189 8.64 -0.56 -2.58
CA LEU A 189 7.96 -1.83 -2.89
C LEU A 189 8.94 -3.00 -2.91
N SER A 190 10.15 -2.85 -2.33
CA SER A 190 11.24 -3.81 -2.48
C SER A 190 10.86 -5.23 -2.06
N ALA A 191 10.08 -5.38 -1.00
CA ALA A 191 9.65 -6.67 -0.47
C ALA A 191 8.58 -7.40 -1.30
N CYS A 192 7.97 -6.78 -2.30
CA CYS A 192 7.05 -7.47 -3.22
C CYS A 192 7.77 -8.56 -4.05
N VAL A 193 9.10 -8.49 -4.18
CA VAL A 193 9.87 -9.58 -4.81
C VAL A 193 9.79 -10.90 -4.04
N ILE A 194 9.47 -10.85 -2.73
CA ILE A 194 9.28 -12.01 -1.87
C ILE A 194 8.01 -12.77 -2.29
N ASP A 195 6.91 -12.04 -2.49
CA ASP A 195 5.62 -12.62 -2.90
C ASP A 195 5.70 -13.18 -4.33
N LEU A 196 6.47 -12.53 -5.19
CA LEU A 196 6.68 -12.93 -6.58
C LEU A 196 7.61 -14.13 -6.74
N CYS A 197 8.48 -14.38 -5.77
CA CYS A 197 9.46 -15.47 -5.87
C CYS A 197 8.77 -16.83 -5.68
N PRO A 198 8.72 -17.70 -6.73
CA PRO A 198 8.00 -18.97 -6.65
C PRO A 198 8.70 -20.01 -5.79
N VAL A 199 9.87 -19.67 -5.23
CA VAL A 199 10.74 -20.55 -4.43
C VAL A 199 11.35 -19.78 -3.27
N GLY A 200 11.95 -20.47 -2.31
CA GLY A 200 12.62 -19.85 -1.15
C GLY A 200 13.97 -19.20 -1.43
N ALA A 201 14.17 -18.65 -2.63
CA ALA A 201 15.37 -17.90 -2.97
C ALA A 201 15.37 -16.48 -2.41
N LEU A 202 14.19 -15.82 -2.38
CA LEU A 202 13.95 -14.52 -1.78
C LEU A 202 12.84 -14.68 -0.75
N THR A 203 13.13 -14.39 0.51
CA THR A 203 12.18 -14.52 1.63
C THR A 203 12.27 -13.31 2.55
N SER A 204 11.26 -13.10 3.39
CA SER A 204 11.26 -11.98 4.34
C SER A 204 12.30 -12.22 5.44
N LYS A 205 13.27 -11.31 5.57
CA LYS A 205 14.31 -11.40 6.59
C LYS A 205 13.77 -11.25 8.02
N PRO A 206 12.84 -10.31 8.32
CA PRO A 206 12.23 -10.22 9.64
C PRO A 206 11.34 -11.42 10.02
N TYR A 207 10.75 -12.09 9.04
CA TYR A 207 9.89 -13.26 9.26
C TYR A 207 10.69 -14.59 9.30
N ALA A 208 11.93 -14.61 8.85
CA ALA A 208 12.72 -15.83 8.67
C ALA A 208 12.71 -16.75 9.91
N PHE A 209 12.35 -18.02 9.72
CA PHE A 209 12.31 -19.08 10.74
C PHE A 209 11.31 -18.91 11.87
N ASN A 210 10.32 -18.00 11.75
CA ASN A 210 9.35 -17.76 12.83
C ASN A 210 8.20 -18.77 12.86
N ALA A 211 7.66 -19.17 11.71
CA ALA A 211 6.55 -20.11 11.63
C ALA A 211 6.47 -20.80 10.27
N ARG A 212 5.72 -21.89 10.22
CA ARG A 212 5.31 -22.56 8.97
C ARG A 212 3.91 -22.09 8.56
N PRO A 213 3.57 -22.12 7.25
CA PRO A 213 2.28 -21.62 6.75
C PRO A 213 1.07 -22.28 7.44
N TRP A 214 1.14 -23.58 7.73
CA TRP A 214 0.06 -24.31 8.39
C TRP A 214 -0.10 -24.02 9.88
N GLU A 215 0.82 -23.29 10.50
CA GLU A 215 0.73 -22.83 11.89
C GLU A 215 0.02 -21.49 12.01
N LEU A 216 -0.26 -20.83 10.88
CA LEU A 216 -0.75 -19.46 10.83
C LEU A 216 -2.27 -19.41 10.71
N SER A 217 -2.85 -18.46 11.41
CA SER A 217 -4.23 -18.01 11.18
C SER A 217 -4.22 -16.76 10.31
N HIS A 218 -5.15 -16.65 9.37
CA HIS A 218 -5.22 -15.57 8.40
C HIS A 218 -6.42 -14.68 8.65
N THR A 219 -6.24 -13.38 8.57
CA THR A 219 -7.33 -12.40 8.60
C THR A 219 -7.18 -11.43 7.45
N GLU A 220 -8.23 -11.31 6.65
CA GLU A 220 -8.31 -10.28 5.61
C GLU A 220 -8.74 -8.96 6.23
N THR A 221 -7.97 -7.91 5.96
CA THR A 221 -8.18 -6.57 6.49
C THR A 221 -7.65 -5.52 5.51
N VAL A 222 -7.47 -4.29 5.97
CA VAL A 222 -7.04 -3.15 5.17
C VAL A 222 -5.84 -2.47 5.83
N ASP A 223 -4.94 -1.95 5.02
CA ASP A 223 -3.80 -1.15 5.45
C ASP A 223 -4.23 0.25 5.89
N VAL A 224 -3.55 0.77 6.91
CA VAL A 224 -3.75 2.13 7.45
C VAL A 224 -2.44 2.93 7.50
N MET A 225 -1.38 2.43 6.88
CA MET A 225 -0.07 3.10 6.89
C MET A 225 0.03 4.23 5.86
N ASP A 226 -0.91 4.28 4.92
CA ASP A 226 -1.14 5.40 4.00
C ASP A 226 -2.65 5.59 3.73
N ALA A 227 -3.01 6.55 2.91
CA ALA A 227 -4.40 6.87 2.62
C ALA A 227 -5.02 6.05 1.47
N ILE A 228 -4.28 5.12 0.87
CA ILE A 228 -4.75 4.31 -0.27
C ILE A 228 -5.72 3.23 0.21
N GLY A 229 -5.50 2.68 1.42
CA GLY A 229 -6.31 1.61 1.95
C GLY A 229 -6.08 0.29 1.21
N SER A 230 -4.82 -0.09 0.99
CA SER A 230 -4.44 -1.34 0.34
C SER A 230 -5.06 -2.54 1.03
N ASN A 231 -5.57 -3.49 0.25
CA ASN A 231 -6.15 -4.71 0.78
C ASN A 231 -5.04 -5.67 1.17
N ILE A 232 -5.07 -6.15 2.41
CA ILE A 232 -4.03 -6.99 3.00
C ILE A 232 -4.60 -8.25 3.67
N ARG A 233 -3.75 -9.25 3.78
CA ARG A 233 -3.92 -10.40 4.65
C ARG A 233 -2.87 -10.33 5.76
N VAL A 234 -3.32 -10.42 6.98
CA VAL A 234 -2.45 -10.46 8.16
C VAL A 234 -2.42 -11.87 8.72
N ASP A 235 -1.22 -12.42 8.87
CA ASP A 235 -1.00 -13.77 9.38
C ASP A 235 -0.49 -13.73 10.82
N THR A 236 -1.13 -14.51 11.69
CA THR A 236 -0.83 -14.58 13.13
C THR A 236 -0.51 -15.99 13.58
N LYS A 237 0.29 -16.10 14.65
CA LYS A 237 0.48 -17.33 15.41
C LYS A 237 0.16 -17.03 16.89
N GLY A 238 -0.92 -17.61 17.40
CA GLY A 238 -1.48 -17.21 18.70
C GLY A 238 -1.88 -15.72 18.68
N ASN A 239 -1.38 -14.96 19.64
CA ASN A 239 -1.67 -13.52 19.77
C ASN A 239 -0.65 -12.62 19.08
N GLN A 240 0.26 -13.18 18.29
CA GLN A 240 1.33 -12.42 17.65
C GLN A 240 1.09 -12.27 16.16
N VAL A 241 1.08 -11.03 15.67
CA VAL A 241 1.16 -10.73 14.24
C VAL A 241 2.57 -11.05 13.75
N LEU A 242 2.70 -11.88 12.73
CA LEU A 242 3.98 -12.34 12.20
C LEU A 242 4.32 -11.76 10.83
N ARG A 243 3.33 -11.63 9.94
CA ARG A 243 3.55 -11.08 8.61
C ARG A 243 2.29 -10.46 8.02
N VAL A 244 2.50 -9.57 7.07
CA VAL A 244 1.46 -8.96 6.24
C VAL A 244 1.76 -9.28 4.77
N LEU A 245 0.73 -9.73 4.05
CA LEU A 245 0.80 -10.08 2.63
C LEU A 245 -0.24 -9.26 1.85
N PRO A 246 -0.01 -8.98 0.57
CA PRO A 246 -1.01 -8.34 -0.27
C PRO A 246 -2.20 -9.26 -0.50
N ARG A 247 -3.37 -8.66 -0.68
CA ARG A 247 -4.58 -9.30 -1.19
C ARG A 247 -5.03 -8.56 -2.44
N LEU A 248 -5.33 -9.32 -3.48
CA LEU A 248 -5.75 -8.78 -4.77
C LEU A 248 -6.95 -7.85 -4.65
N ASN A 249 -6.81 -6.64 -5.14
CA ASN A 249 -7.90 -5.70 -5.39
C ASN A 249 -7.56 -4.83 -6.61
N GLU A 250 -8.21 -5.11 -7.74
CA GLU A 250 -7.95 -4.44 -9.02
C GLU A 250 -8.17 -2.94 -8.97
N ASP A 251 -9.12 -2.48 -8.16
CA ASP A 251 -9.46 -1.07 -8.08
C ASP A 251 -8.44 -0.26 -7.26
N ILE A 252 -7.81 -0.87 -6.24
CA ILE A 252 -7.00 -0.16 -5.25
C ILE A 252 -5.51 -0.46 -5.43
N ASN A 253 -5.08 -1.64 -4.99
CA ASN A 253 -3.66 -1.98 -4.85
C ASN A 253 -3.17 -3.05 -5.83
N GLU A 254 -4.04 -3.58 -6.69
CA GLU A 254 -3.72 -4.75 -7.50
C GLU A 254 -3.17 -5.89 -6.61
N GLU A 255 -1.93 -6.30 -6.79
CA GLU A 255 -1.25 -7.35 -5.99
C GLU A 255 -0.09 -6.79 -5.15
N TRP A 256 -0.02 -5.46 -4.98
CA TRP A 256 1.14 -4.80 -4.38
C TRP A 256 0.82 -4.20 -3.02
N ILE A 257 1.79 -4.18 -2.12
CA ILE A 257 1.78 -3.40 -0.88
C ILE A 257 3.14 -2.77 -0.65
N SER A 258 3.16 -1.65 0.05
CA SER A 258 4.41 -0.98 0.40
C SER A 258 5.19 -1.74 1.47
N ASP A 259 6.49 -1.50 1.53
CA ASP A 259 7.34 -2.04 2.58
C ASP A 259 6.93 -1.50 3.96
N LYS A 260 6.43 -0.25 4.02
CA LYS A 260 5.84 0.32 5.22
C LYS A 260 4.62 -0.48 5.69
N THR A 261 3.68 -0.78 4.81
CA THR A 261 2.51 -1.62 5.09
C THR A 261 2.93 -3.00 5.63
N ARG A 262 3.94 -3.60 5.01
CA ARG A 262 4.40 -4.96 5.33
C ARG A 262 5.08 -5.06 6.68
N TYR A 263 5.89 -4.06 7.07
CA TYR A 263 6.80 -4.17 8.21
C TYR A 263 6.46 -3.26 9.40
N ALA A 264 5.50 -2.34 9.28
CA ALA A 264 5.06 -1.51 10.40
C ALA A 264 4.52 -2.32 11.60
N ILE A 265 4.17 -3.58 11.38
CA ILE A 265 3.73 -4.51 12.44
C ILE A 265 4.77 -4.74 13.54
N ASP A 266 6.04 -4.48 13.30
CA ASP A 266 7.09 -4.59 14.33
C ASP A 266 6.83 -3.60 15.49
N GLY A 267 6.23 -2.45 15.21
CA GLY A 267 5.80 -1.49 16.22
C GLY A 267 4.73 -2.02 17.16
N LEU A 268 3.92 -2.98 16.74
CA LEU A 268 2.86 -3.55 17.59
C LEU A 268 3.37 -4.27 18.85
N LYS A 269 4.65 -4.57 18.93
CA LYS A 269 5.28 -5.29 20.06
C LYS A 269 5.92 -4.37 21.09
N ASN A 270 6.09 -3.09 20.76
CA ASN A 270 6.89 -2.16 21.55
C ASN A 270 6.05 -0.99 22.06
N GLN A 271 6.34 -0.51 23.27
CA GLN A 271 5.75 0.71 23.86
C GLN A 271 4.21 0.75 23.84
N ARG A 272 3.56 -0.40 23.96
CA ARG A 272 2.11 -0.50 23.96
C ARG A 272 1.52 0.03 25.27
N LEU A 273 0.47 0.83 25.14
CA LEU A 273 -0.34 1.28 26.27
C LEU A 273 -1.43 0.23 26.52
N ASP A 274 -1.46 -0.33 27.72
CA ASP A 274 -2.36 -1.41 28.11
C ASP A 274 -3.30 -1.02 29.28
N LYS A 275 -2.97 0.05 29.99
CA LYS A 275 -3.71 0.58 31.13
C LYS A 275 -3.81 2.09 31.08
N PRO A 276 -4.79 2.70 31.79
CA PRO A 276 -4.79 4.13 32.05
C PRO A 276 -3.61 4.53 32.94
N TYR A 277 -3.08 5.74 32.72
CA TYR A 277 -2.08 6.37 33.57
C TYR A 277 -2.54 7.78 33.93
N VAL A 278 -2.24 8.21 35.14
CA VAL A 278 -2.55 9.55 35.65
C VAL A 278 -1.27 10.18 36.19
N ARG A 279 -1.01 11.42 35.82
CA ARG A 279 0.15 12.16 36.36
C ARG A 279 -0.11 12.61 37.79
N ASN A 280 0.82 12.25 38.68
CA ASN A 280 0.79 12.65 40.08
C ASN A 280 1.36 14.07 40.28
N GLU A 281 1.30 14.56 41.54
CA GLU A 281 1.80 15.90 41.90
C GLU A 281 3.31 16.04 41.71
N ASN A 282 4.07 14.95 41.70
CA ASN A 282 5.51 14.93 41.46
C ASN A 282 5.87 14.95 39.96
N GLY A 283 4.88 14.96 39.08
CA GLY A 283 5.06 14.94 37.63
C GLY A 283 5.31 13.56 37.01
N SER A 284 5.21 12.48 37.77
CA SER A 284 5.36 11.11 37.31
C SER A 284 4.01 10.52 36.89
N LEU A 285 3.98 9.70 35.81
CA LEU A 285 2.82 8.94 35.42
C LEU A 285 2.72 7.67 36.26
N GLU A 286 1.56 7.42 36.84
CA GLU A 286 1.25 6.24 37.66
C GLU A 286 0.09 5.47 37.03
N GLU A 287 0.13 4.14 37.14
CA GLU A 287 -0.98 3.29 36.73
C GLU A 287 -2.26 3.64 37.50
N ALA A 288 -3.38 3.70 36.77
CA ALA A 288 -4.69 3.99 37.35
C ALA A 288 -5.76 3.05 36.78
N ASP A 289 -6.88 2.95 37.45
CA ASP A 289 -8.07 2.36 36.89
C ASP A 289 -8.83 3.37 36.01
N TRP A 290 -9.80 2.87 35.24
CA TRP A 290 -10.61 3.69 34.36
C TRP A 290 -11.43 4.75 35.09
N ASP A 291 -11.98 4.41 36.24
CA ASP A 291 -12.81 5.33 37.05
C ASP A 291 -11.98 6.49 37.57
N THR A 292 -10.79 6.22 38.08
CA THR A 292 -9.83 7.26 38.51
C THR A 292 -9.44 8.17 37.36
N ALA A 293 -9.12 7.61 36.20
CA ALA A 293 -8.74 8.39 35.00
C ALA A 293 -9.92 9.27 34.54
N PHE A 294 -11.12 8.71 34.39
CA PHE A 294 -12.32 9.47 33.98
C PHE A 294 -12.74 10.54 34.99
N ASN A 295 -12.67 10.25 36.28
CA ASN A 295 -12.96 11.25 37.31
C ASN A 295 -11.97 12.43 37.23
N LYS A 296 -10.67 12.14 37.04
CA LYS A 296 -9.64 13.18 36.85
C LYS A 296 -9.93 14.06 35.65
N ILE A 297 -10.33 13.47 34.50
CA ILE A 297 -10.71 14.19 33.30
C ILE A 297 -11.96 15.06 33.56
N LYS A 298 -13.01 14.47 34.13
CA LYS A 298 -14.26 15.15 34.43
C LYS A 298 -14.05 16.35 35.34
N ASP A 299 -13.33 16.18 36.44
CA ASP A 299 -13.03 17.24 37.42
C ASP A 299 -12.32 18.45 36.79
N ASN A 300 -11.57 18.22 35.71
CA ASN A 300 -10.92 19.29 34.96
C ASN A 300 -11.88 19.93 33.96
N ILE A 301 -12.59 19.14 33.15
CA ILE A 301 -13.53 19.67 32.16
C ILE A 301 -14.63 20.51 32.81
N ASP A 302 -15.21 20.08 33.93
CA ASP A 302 -16.32 20.78 34.62
C ASP A 302 -15.94 22.19 35.10
N LYS A 303 -14.64 22.50 35.21
CA LYS A 303 -14.13 23.81 35.65
C LYS A 303 -13.76 24.77 34.53
N ILE A 304 -13.78 24.28 33.28
CA ILE A 304 -13.21 24.98 32.12
C ILE A 304 -14.36 25.39 31.18
N LYS A 305 -14.22 26.56 30.56
CA LYS A 305 -15.21 27.03 29.59
C LYS A 305 -15.03 26.29 28.25
N PRO A 306 -16.13 26.03 27.51
CA PRO A 306 -16.05 25.31 26.23
C PRO A 306 -15.05 25.88 25.21
N ASN A 307 -14.87 27.18 25.17
CA ASN A 307 -13.93 27.82 24.25
C ASN A 307 -12.45 27.66 24.65
N GLU A 308 -12.17 27.18 25.86
CA GLU A 308 -10.83 26.86 26.34
C GLU A 308 -10.49 25.37 26.23
N ILE A 309 -11.41 24.58 25.64
CA ILE A 309 -11.26 23.14 25.42
C ILE A 309 -11.01 22.89 23.94
N ALA A 310 -10.09 21.98 23.62
CA ALA A 310 -9.84 21.55 22.25
C ALA A 310 -9.69 20.02 22.13
N CYS A 311 -10.00 19.48 20.95
CA CYS A 311 -9.77 18.08 20.60
C CYS A 311 -9.05 17.98 19.24
N LEU A 312 -7.98 17.20 19.19
CA LEU A 312 -7.24 16.92 17.97
C LEU A 312 -7.26 15.42 17.66
N LEU A 313 -7.51 15.09 16.39
CA LEU A 313 -7.55 13.72 15.90
C LEU A 313 -6.34 13.47 15.00
N GLY A 314 -5.61 12.41 15.29
CA GLY A 314 -4.40 12.00 14.56
C GLY A 314 -4.68 11.15 13.32
N ASP A 315 -3.60 10.75 12.67
CA ASP A 315 -3.61 10.13 11.34
C ASP A 315 -4.23 8.74 11.26
N LEU A 316 -4.26 8.00 12.39
CA LEU A 316 -4.76 6.61 12.46
C LEU A 316 -6.10 6.49 13.20
N VAL A 317 -6.85 7.58 13.32
CA VAL A 317 -8.17 7.57 13.96
C VAL A 317 -9.20 7.01 12.97
N ASP A 318 -9.94 5.98 13.41
CA ASP A 318 -11.05 5.41 12.64
C ASP A 318 -12.31 6.28 12.68
N VAL A 319 -13.26 5.98 11.80
CA VAL A 319 -14.52 6.74 11.65
C VAL A 319 -15.35 6.71 12.92
N GLU A 320 -15.42 5.55 13.59
CA GLU A 320 -16.21 5.36 14.81
C GLU A 320 -15.65 6.21 15.97
N ALA A 321 -14.34 6.19 16.16
CA ALA A 321 -13.67 7.02 17.17
C ALA A 321 -13.79 8.52 16.86
N ALA A 322 -13.64 8.90 15.59
CA ALA A 322 -13.81 10.27 15.14
C ALA A 322 -15.25 10.76 15.37
N TYR A 323 -16.25 9.94 15.05
CA TYR A 323 -17.64 10.27 15.28
C TYR A 323 -17.98 10.37 16.77
N ALA A 324 -17.49 9.43 17.58
CA ALA A 324 -17.68 9.47 19.04
C ALA A 324 -17.07 10.74 19.67
N ALA A 325 -15.87 11.12 19.24
CA ALA A 325 -15.24 12.39 19.65
C ALA A 325 -16.11 13.58 19.22
N LYS A 326 -16.54 13.63 17.96
CA LYS A 326 -17.42 14.69 17.45
C LYS A 326 -18.68 14.85 18.30
N VAL A 327 -19.37 13.76 18.62
CA VAL A 327 -20.61 13.79 19.44
C VAL A 327 -20.31 14.25 20.86
N LEU A 328 -19.23 13.78 21.48
CA LEU A 328 -18.83 14.17 22.82
C LEU A 328 -18.58 15.69 22.90
N PHE A 329 -17.74 16.23 22.03
CA PHE A 329 -17.36 17.64 22.05
C PHE A 329 -18.51 18.56 21.65
N GLN A 330 -19.42 18.09 20.76
CA GLN A 330 -20.67 18.81 20.51
C GLN A 330 -21.58 18.91 21.74
N LYS A 331 -21.73 17.84 22.53
CA LYS A 331 -22.50 17.86 23.79
C LYS A 331 -21.88 18.79 24.83
N LEU A 332 -20.56 18.97 24.80
CA LEU A 332 -19.84 19.92 25.64
C LEU A 332 -19.85 21.35 25.10
N ASN A 333 -20.48 21.60 23.96
CA ASN A 333 -20.49 22.87 23.23
C ASN A 333 -19.09 23.39 22.88
N VAL A 334 -18.16 22.47 22.55
CA VAL A 334 -16.78 22.78 22.14
C VAL A 334 -16.73 22.91 20.63
N ASP A 335 -16.23 24.04 20.14
CA ASP A 335 -16.06 24.34 18.72
C ASP A 335 -14.67 23.96 18.16
N ASN A 336 -13.69 23.76 19.05
CA ASN A 336 -12.28 23.52 18.71
C ASN A 336 -12.02 22.01 18.54
N ILE A 337 -12.48 21.44 17.44
CA ILE A 337 -12.16 20.04 17.04
C ILE A 337 -11.59 20.04 15.65
N ASP A 338 -10.43 19.40 15.44
CA ASP A 338 -9.82 19.32 14.11
C ASP A 338 -9.07 18.00 13.90
N CYS A 339 -9.14 17.45 12.68
CA CYS A 339 -8.39 16.27 12.24
C CYS A 339 -7.21 16.62 11.33
N ARG A 340 -6.96 17.90 11.06
CA ARG A 340 -5.90 18.40 10.16
C ARG A 340 -4.66 18.79 10.95
N ILE A 341 -4.05 17.82 11.63
CA ILE A 341 -2.90 18.05 12.53
C ILE A 341 -1.64 18.57 11.80
N ASP A 342 -1.54 18.34 10.49
CA ASP A 342 -0.52 18.87 9.61
C ASP A 342 -0.77 20.34 9.18
N GLY A 343 -1.93 20.89 9.54
CA GLY A 343 -2.35 22.25 9.18
C GLY A 343 -2.92 22.39 7.77
N ALA A 344 -3.27 21.27 7.10
CA ALA A 344 -3.86 21.32 5.77
C ALA A 344 -5.20 22.06 5.73
N GLU A 345 -5.34 23.00 4.81
CA GLU A 345 -6.55 23.84 4.67
C GLU A 345 -7.53 23.21 3.65
N ILE A 346 -8.17 22.11 4.05
CA ILE A 346 -9.12 21.33 3.24
C ILE A 346 -10.41 21.07 4.03
N GLY A 347 -11.46 20.62 3.33
CA GLY A 347 -12.74 20.19 3.92
C GLY A 347 -13.86 21.23 3.91
N GLU A 348 -13.58 22.49 3.63
CA GLU A 348 -14.57 23.57 3.65
C GLU A 348 -15.50 23.61 2.42
N HIS A 349 -15.13 22.93 1.33
CA HIS A 349 -15.80 23.02 0.03
C HIS A 349 -16.57 21.75 -0.36
N GLY A 350 -16.97 20.97 0.62
CA GLY A 350 -17.69 19.71 0.40
C GLY A 350 -16.77 18.54 0.01
N ARG A 351 -17.34 17.35 -0.05
CA ARG A 351 -16.60 16.07 -0.16
C ARG A 351 -15.71 15.99 -1.41
N VAL A 352 -16.20 16.47 -2.55
CA VAL A 352 -15.43 16.51 -3.81
C VAL A 352 -14.15 17.34 -3.74
N GLY A 353 -14.03 18.19 -2.74
CA GLY A 353 -12.86 19.05 -2.52
C GLY A 353 -11.71 18.38 -1.77
N TYR A 354 -11.92 17.18 -1.25
CA TYR A 354 -10.89 16.48 -0.45
C TYR A 354 -10.76 14.99 -0.73
N ILE A 355 -11.41 14.44 -1.75
CA ILE A 355 -11.25 13.03 -2.13
C ILE A 355 -10.54 12.88 -3.46
N PHE A 356 -10.13 11.65 -3.78
CA PHE A 356 -9.60 11.24 -5.07
C PHE A 356 -10.78 10.89 -5.99
N ASN A 357 -11.33 11.91 -6.67
CA ASN A 357 -12.63 11.84 -7.34
C ASN A 357 -12.69 10.87 -8.53
N SER A 358 -11.59 10.69 -9.26
CA SER A 358 -11.54 9.76 -10.40
C SER A 358 -11.58 8.29 -9.98
N GLN A 359 -11.51 8.01 -8.69
CA GLN A 359 -11.09 6.73 -8.11
C GLN A 359 -9.63 6.39 -8.45
N ILE A 360 -9.04 5.46 -7.69
CA ILE A 360 -7.62 5.08 -7.88
C ILE A 360 -7.42 4.42 -9.26
N ASN A 361 -8.35 3.58 -9.69
CA ASN A 361 -8.32 2.93 -10.99
C ASN A 361 -8.56 3.91 -12.16
N GLY A 362 -9.10 5.10 -11.94
CA GLY A 362 -9.24 6.15 -12.95
C GLY A 362 -7.89 6.60 -13.55
N ILE A 363 -6.77 6.36 -12.86
CA ILE A 363 -5.43 6.59 -13.41
C ILE A 363 -5.21 5.80 -14.71
N ASP A 364 -5.73 4.59 -14.81
CA ASP A 364 -5.57 3.73 -15.98
C ASP A 364 -6.26 4.32 -17.23
N GLU A 365 -7.24 5.21 -17.04
CA GLU A 365 -8.00 5.87 -18.12
C GLU A 365 -7.51 7.29 -18.45
N ALA A 366 -6.69 7.89 -17.59
CA ALA A 366 -6.19 9.25 -17.79
C ALA A 366 -5.18 9.29 -18.94
N ASP A 367 -5.16 10.41 -19.67
CA ASP A 367 -4.27 10.64 -20.82
C ASP A 367 -3.28 11.81 -20.62
N ALA A 368 -3.41 12.59 -19.54
CA ALA A 368 -2.42 13.54 -19.07
C ALA A 368 -2.50 13.69 -17.55
N LEU A 369 -1.37 13.90 -16.88
CA LEU A 369 -1.30 14.04 -15.42
C LEU A 369 -0.49 15.27 -15.01
N LEU A 370 -1.05 16.05 -14.09
CA LEU A 370 -0.33 17.06 -13.32
C LEU A 370 -0.29 16.64 -11.84
N ILE A 371 0.89 16.50 -11.27
CA ILE A 371 1.12 16.29 -9.84
C ILE A 371 1.50 17.65 -9.23
N PHE A 372 0.79 18.04 -8.18
CA PHE A 372 1.02 19.30 -7.49
C PHE A 372 1.22 19.08 -6.00
N GLY A 373 2.42 19.37 -5.48
CA GLY A 373 2.77 19.30 -4.05
C GLY A 373 2.67 17.90 -3.43
N SER A 374 2.98 16.85 -4.21
CA SER A 374 3.02 15.46 -3.75
C SER A 374 4.26 14.75 -4.26
N ASN A 375 4.75 13.83 -3.44
CA ASN A 375 5.68 12.78 -3.82
C ASN A 375 4.99 11.41 -3.70
N PRO A 376 4.21 10.99 -4.69
CA PRO A 376 3.45 9.74 -4.61
C PRO A 376 4.33 8.51 -4.43
N ARG A 377 5.61 8.54 -4.78
CA ARG A 377 6.55 7.44 -4.52
C ARG A 377 6.68 7.15 -3.03
N LEU A 378 6.74 8.19 -2.18
CA LEU A 378 6.89 8.05 -0.73
C LEU A 378 5.54 8.06 0.02
N GLU A 379 4.60 8.87 -0.44
CA GLU A 379 3.30 9.08 0.21
C GLU A 379 2.33 7.92 -0.05
N ALA A 380 2.34 7.38 -1.29
CA ALA A 380 1.46 6.32 -1.76
C ALA A 380 2.15 5.42 -2.79
N PRO A 381 3.10 4.56 -2.39
CA PRO A 381 3.95 3.80 -3.32
C PRO A 381 3.19 2.94 -4.32
N VAL A 382 2.08 2.37 -3.89
CA VAL A 382 1.22 1.55 -4.77
C VAL A 382 0.53 2.39 -5.84
N LEU A 383 0.08 3.60 -5.49
CA LEU A 383 -0.46 4.57 -6.45
C LEU A 383 0.62 4.98 -7.47
N ASN A 384 1.84 5.23 -6.99
CA ASN A 384 2.98 5.57 -7.85
C ASN A 384 3.30 4.45 -8.86
N ALA A 385 3.23 3.19 -8.43
CA ALA A 385 3.38 2.05 -9.33
C ALA A 385 2.27 2.00 -10.40
N ARG A 386 1.03 2.35 -10.04
CA ARG A 386 -0.10 2.44 -10.99
C ARG A 386 0.09 3.59 -12.00
N ILE A 387 0.55 4.76 -11.56
CA ILE A 387 0.93 5.87 -12.44
C ILE A 387 2.04 5.43 -13.40
N ARG A 388 3.06 4.74 -12.89
CA ARG A 388 4.14 4.18 -13.72
C ARG A 388 3.61 3.17 -14.74
N LYS A 389 2.74 2.24 -14.34
CA LYS A 389 2.09 1.28 -15.23
C LYS A 389 1.39 2.00 -16.39
N ARG A 390 0.59 3.04 -16.09
CA ARG A 390 -0.10 3.85 -17.10
C ARG A 390 0.89 4.58 -18.02
N TYR A 391 1.98 5.13 -17.45
CA TYR A 391 3.05 5.77 -18.23
C TYR A 391 3.69 4.80 -19.24
N LEU A 392 3.97 3.58 -18.85
CA LEU A 392 4.60 2.57 -19.70
C LEU A 392 3.71 2.12 -20.88
N GLN A 393 2.41 2.30 -20.80
CA GLN A 393 1.48 2.06 -21.91
C GLN A 393 1.59 3.13 -23.02
N GLY A 394 2.31 4.23 -22.76
CA GLY A 394 2.54 5.33 -23.69
C GLY A 394 1.44 6.39 -23.70
N ASN A 395 1.71 7.50 -24.41
CA ASN A 395 0.80 8.63 -24.57
C ASN A 395 0.21 9.16 -23.24
N PHE A 396 1.06 9.25 -22.19
CA PHE A 396 0.67 9.74 -20.88
C PHE A 396 1.73 10.71 -20.35
N PRO A 397 1.73 11.97 -20.81
CA PRO A 397 2.65 12.99 -20.31
C PRO A 397 2.32 13.33 -18.85
N ILE A 398 3.36 13.35 -18.02
CA ILE A 398 3.26 13.68 -16.60
C ILE A 398 4.01 14.99 -16.35
N SER A 399 3.39 15.88 -15.59
CA SER A 399 3.94 17.17 -15.20
C SER A 399 4.00 17.29 -13.68
N LEU A 400 4.98 18.02 -13.15
CA LEU A 400 5.22 18.16 -11.71
C LEU A 400 5.45 19.61 -11.31
N ILE A 401 4.69 20.07 -10.31
CA ILE A 401 4.99 21.24 -9.48
C ILE A 401 5.15 20.72 -8.05
N GLY A 402 6.34 20.87 -7.48
CA GLY A 402 6.70 20.34 -6.17
C GLY A 402 8.19 20.03 -6.10
N GLU A 403 8.60 19.24 -5.15
CA GLU A 403 9.98 18.76 -5.06
C GLU A 403 10.33 17.86 -6.25
N ASN A 404 11.49 18.14 -6.86
CA ASN A 404 11.98 17.36 -8.01
C ASN A 404 12.64 16.06 -7.56
N ASN A 405 11.83 15.10 -7.16
CA ASN A 405 12.24 13.78 -6.73
C ASN A 405 12.18 12.76 -7.86
N ASN A 406 12.90 11.65 -7.72
CA ASN A 406 12.82 10.53 -8.65
C ASN A 406 11.52 9.75 -8.41
N LEU A 407 10.52 9.99 -9.25
CA LEU A 407 9.21 9.32 -9.21
C LEU A 407 9.18 7.99 -9.96
N THR A 408 10.33 7.54 -10.49
CA THR A 408 10.49 6.31 -11.31
C THR A 408 9.97 6.42 -12.75
N TYR A 409 9.50 7.58 -13.15
CA TYR A 409 9.10 7.93 -14.53
C TYR A 409 9.49 9.39 -14.82
N PRO A 410 9.68 9.75 -16.12
CA PRO A 410 10.00 11.12 -16.50
C PRO A 410 8.84 12.08 -16.25
N VAL A 411 9.16 13.29 -15.83
CA VAL A 411 8.17 14.36 -15.63
C VAL A 411 8.59 15.67 -16.32
N ASN A 412 7.63 16.43 -16.79
CA ASN A 412 7.83 17.82 -17.20
C ASN A 412 7.83 18.71 -15.94
N TYR A 413 9.01 19.01 -15.44
CA TYR A 413 9.17 19.78 -14.21
C TYR A 413 8.91 21.28 -14.42
N LEU A 414 7.95 21.84 -13.68
CA LEU A 414 7.56 23.24 -13.77
C LEU A 414 8.16 24.13 -12.69
N GLY A 415 8.47 23.57 -11.53
CA GLY A 415 9.04 24.30 -10.39
C GLY A 415 8.60 23.72 -9.05
N SER A 416 9.13 24.31 -7.95
CA SER A 416 8.92 23.78 -6.60
C SER A 416 8.00 24.65 -5.72
N LYS A 417 7.57 25.81 -6.22
CA LYS A 417 6.82 26.78 -5.42
C LYS A 417 5.37 26.89 -5.90
N SER A 418 4.46 27.27 -5.01
CA SER A 418 3.05 27.51 -5.34
C SER A 418 2.88 28.53 -6.47
N ILE A 419 3.73 29.56 -6.53
CA ILE A 419 3.70 30.57 -7.60
C ILE A 419 3.95 29.98 -9.01
N ASP A 420 4.58 28.83 -9.11
CA ASP A 420 4.84 28.17 -10.40
C ASP A 420 3.54 27.73 -11.11
N ILE A 421 2.40 27.78 -10.42
CA ILE A 421 1.07 27.57 -11.01
C ILE A 421 0.78 28.56 -12.16
N GLU A 422 1.34 29.77 -12.11
CA GLU A 422 1.18 30.75 -13.18
C GLU A 422 1.72 30.24 -14.53
N LYS A 423 2.69 29.34 -14.53
CA LYS A 423 3.20 28.68 -15.74
C LYS A 423 2.13 27.86 -16.47
N LEU A 424 1.11 27.41 -15.74
CA LEU A 424 -0.05 26.71 -16.31
C LEU A 424 -1.03 27.67 -17.04
N ARG A 425 -0.90 28.99 -16.86
CA ARG A 425 -1.69 29.99 -17.58
C ARG A 425 -1.02 30.44 -18.89
N ASP A 426 0.28 30.15 -19.06
CA ASP A 426 1.01 30.49 -20.29
C ASP A 426 0.65 29.51 -21.41
N LYS A 427 -0.14 29.98 -22.39
CA LYS A 427 -0.56 29.24 -23.58
C LYS A 427 0.60 28.75 -24.46
N LYS A 428 1.81 29.30 -24.28
CA LYS A 428 3.02 28.84 -24.99
C LYS A 428 3.66 27.64 -24.30
N ASN A 429 3.37 27.44 -23.02
CA ASN A 429 3.92 26.33 -22.24
C ASN A 429 3.40 24.99 -22.80
N ILE A 430 4.32 24.03 -22.92
CA ILE A 430 3.98 22.69 -23.42
C ILE A 430 2.94 21.99 -22.52
N VAL A 431 3.03 22.21 -21.20
CA VAL A 431 2.11 21.58 -20.22
C VAL A 431 0.68 22.13 -20.36
N TYR A 432 0.54 23.46 -20.61
CA TYR A 432 -0.77 24.06 -20.92
C TYR A 432 -1.43 23.34 -22.11
N LYS A 433 -0.68 23.20 -23.22
CA LYS A 433 -1.19 22.54 -24.44
C LYS A 433 -1.53 21.07 -24.18
N THR A 434 -0.66 20.36 -23.47
CA THR A 434 -0.86 18.95 -23.13
C THR A 434 -2.16 18.74 -22.34
N LEU A 435 -2.42 19.56 -21.33
CA LEU A 435 -3.65 19.45 -20.53
C LEU A 435 -4.90 19.88 -21.32
N MET A 436 -4.78 20.88 -22.22
CA MET A 436 -5.89 21.32 -23.07
C MET A 436 -6.27 20.31 -24.16
N ASP A 437 -5.29 19.59 -24.69
CA ASP A 437 -5.49 18.62 -25.77
C ASP A 437 -5.94 17.25 -25.23
N ALA A 438 -5.84 17.02 -23.91
CA ALA A 438 -6.20 15.77 -23.29
C ALA A 438 -7.73 15.55 -23.22
N GLU A 439 -8.16 14.32 -23.49
CA GLU A 439 -9.56 13.92 -23.35
C GLU A 439 -9.94 13.68 -21.89
N ARG A 440 -9.02 13.10 -21.11
CA ARG A 440 -9.19 12.77 -19.68
C ARG A 440 -8.01 13.27 -18.84
N PRO A 441 -7.79 14.60 -18.80
CA PRO A 441 -6.71 15.17 -17.99
C PRO A 441 -6.98 14.95 -16.51
N MET A 442 -5.90 14.76 -15.74
CA MET A 442 -5.94 14.50 -14.29
C MET A 442 -5.01 15.46 -13.55
N ILE A 443 -5.46 15.92 -12.39
CA ILE A 443 -4.64 16.66 -11.43
C ILE A 443 -4.65 15.91 -10.11
N ILE A 444 -3.47 15.66 -9.53
CA ILE A 444 -3.31 15.13 -8.16
C ILE A 444 -2.69 16.24 -7.30
N VAL A 445 -3.43 16.68 -6.29
CA VAL A 445 -2.99 17.68 -5.31
C VAL A 445 -2.62 16.95 -4.02
N GLY A 446 -1.36 17.07 -3.61
CA GLY A 446 -0.87 16.47 -2.37
C GLY A 446 -0.89 17.44 -1.17
N MET A 447 -0.66 16.89 0.02
CA MET A 447 -0.67 17.67 1.26
C MET A 447 0.44 18.74 1.30
N GLY A 448 1.55 18.52 0.63
CA GLY A 448 2.63 19.52 0.53
C GLY A 448 2.22 20.85 -0.13
N ALA A 449 1.15 20.85 -0.93
CA ALA A 449 0.57 22.07 -1.48
C ALA A 449 -0.48 22.71 -0.56
N LEU A 450 -1.04 21.94 0.38
CA LEU A 450 -2.21 22.31 1.17
C LEU A 450 -1.91 22.67 2.62
N THR A 451 -0.66 22.59 3.04
CA THR A 451 -0.19 22.93 4.40
C THR A 451 0.40 24.34 4.52
N ASP A 452 0.55 25.06 3.42
CA ASP A 452 1.06 26.44 3.38
C ASP A 452 -0.04 27.47 3.67
N ASP A 453 0.30 28.66 4.13
CA ASP A 453 -0.65 29.76 4.44
C ASP A 453 -1.46 30.23 3.22
N SER A 454 -0.97 29.98 2.02
CA SER A 454 -1.64 30.32 0.75
C SER A 454 -2.52 29.19 0.18
N SER A 455 -2.66 28.07 0.88
CA SER A 455 -3.24 26.83 0.33
C SER A 455 -4.72 26.99 -0.09
N GLN A 456 -5.53 27.77 0.62
CA GLN A 456 -6.92 28.04 0.20
C GLN A 456 -6.97 28.78 -1.14
N ALA A 457 -6.16 29.82 -1.32
CA ALA A 457 -6.10 30.55 -2.58
C ALA A 457 -5.58 29.63 -3.71
N LEU A 458 -4.56 28.85 -3.43
CA LEU A 458 -3.99 27.88 -4.36
C LEU A 458 -5.03 26.83 -4.78
N LEU A 459 -5.79 26.29 -3.83
CA LEU A 459 -6.82 25.29 -4.12
C LEU A 459 -7.94 25.88 -4.99
N TYR A 460 -8.30 27.14 -4.75
CA TYR A 460 -9.25 27.86 -5.60
C TYR A 460 -8.72 28.03 -7.03
N GLU A 461 -7.47 28.49 -7.19
CA GLU A 461 -6.84 28.63 -8.50
C GLU A 461 -6.70 27.29 -9.25
N LEU A 462 -6.35 26.22 -8.56
CA LEU A 462 -6.26 24.88 -9.16
C LEU A 462 -7.61 24.39 -9.66
N ARG A 463 -8.71 24.73 -8.97
CA ARG A 463 -10.06 24.40 -9.42
C ARG A 463 -10.49 25.18 -10.64
N GLU A 464 -10.18 26.50 -10.68
CA GLU A 464 -10.42 27.29 -11.89
C GLU A 464 -9.65 26.72 -13.09
N LEU A 465 -8.40 26.36 -12.90
CA LEU A 465 -7.59 25.72 -13.97
C LEU A 465 -8.13 24.34 -14.34
N ALA A 466 -8.64 23.58 -13.38
CA ALA A 466 -9.27 22.28 -13.66
C ALA A 466 -10.50 22.41 -14.56
N GLU A 467 -11.30 23.45 -14.38
CA GLU A 467 -12.42 23.74 -15.29
C GLU A 467 -11.92 24.14 -16.67
N VAL A 468 -10.92 25.03 -16.76
CA VAL A 468 -10.32 25.48 -18.04
C VAL A 468 -9.74 24.31 -18.83
N PHE A 469 -9.01 23.41 -18.19
CA PHE A 469 -8.42 22.24 -18.84
C PHE A 469 -9.40 21.08 -19.06
N GLY A 470 -10.65 21.22 -18.61
CA GLY A 470 -11.63 20.14 -18.72
C GLY A 470 -11.27 18.91 -17.86
N VAL A 471 -10.57 19.13 -16.76
CA VAL A 471 -10.31 18.08 -15.73
C VAL A 471 -11.62 17.67 -15.06
N ILE A 472 -12.56 18.60 -14.93
CA ILE A 472 -13.91 18.38 -14.39
C ILE A 472 -14.91 18.49 -15.53
N LYS A 473 -15.52 17.36 -15.91
CA LYS A 473 -16.54 17.23 -16.95
C LYS A 473 -17.72 16.42 -16.40
N LYS A 474 -18.80 16.33 -17.19
CA LYS A 474 -19.99 15.56 -16.82
C LYS A 474 -19.69 14.09 -16.51
N ASP A 475 -18.82 13.47 -17.31
CA ASP A 475 -18.51 12.04 -17.26
C ASP A 475 -17.06 11.77 -16.80
N TRP A 476 -16.35 12.79 -16.33
CA TRP A 476 -14.98 12.68 -15.84
C TRP A 476 -14.67 13.73 -14.78
N ASN A 477 -14.23 13.29 -13.61
CA ASN A 477 -13.69 14.19 -12.59
C ASN A 477 -12.26 13.75 -12.24
N GLY A 478 -11.28 14.31 -12.92
CA GLY A 478 -9.86 14.07 -12.71
C GLY A 478 -9.21 14.98 -11.66
N PHE A 479 -10.00 15.79 -10.92
CA PHE A 479 -9.46 16.60 -9.82
C PHE A 479 -9.39 15.77 -8.55
N ASN A 480 -8.17 15.43 -8.11
CA ASN A 480 -7.92 14.47 -7.06
C ASN A 480 -7.10 15.08 -5.93
N VAL A 481 -7.45 14.79 -4.69
CA VAL A 481 -6.65 15.13 -3.51
C VAL A 481 -6.06 13.83 -2.94
N LEU A 482 -4.75 13.80 -2.78
CA LEU A 482 -4.03 12.67 -2.19
C LEU A 482 -3.67 12.99 -0.74
N HIS A 483 -4.30 12.26 0.18
CA HIS A 483 -3.98 12.33 1.60
C HIS A 483 -2.77 11.48 1.94
N THR A 484 -2.10 11.84 3.02
CA THR A 484 -1.00 11.04 3.61
C THR A 484 -1.47 10.18 4.78
N SER A 485 -2.63 10.49 5.38
CA SER A 485 -3.14 9.81 6.55
C SER A 485 -4.43 9.03 6.28
N ALA A 486 -4.51 7.79 6.75
CA ALA A 486 -5.63 6.88 6.53
C ALA A 486 -6.93 7.35 7.21
N GLY A 487 -6.84 7.99 8.38
CA GLY A 487 -8.01 8.45 9.15
C GLY A 487 -8.63 9.76 8.64
N ARG A 488 -7.91 10.53 7.81
CA ARG A 488 -8.28 11.89 7.42
C ARG A 488 -9.62 11.99 6.70
N THR A 489 -9.79 11.21 5.65
CA THR A 489 -11.01 11.25 4.84
C THR A 489 -12.25 10.91 5.67
N GLY A 490 -12.17 9.86 6.51
CA GLY A 490 -13.26 9.48 7.40
C GLY A 490 -13.59 10.52 8.45
N ALA A 491 -12.58 11.14 9.05
CA ALA A 491 -12.77 12.22 10.03
C ALA A 491 -13.41 13.48 9.39
N LEU A 492 -13.03 13.80 8.14
CA LEU A 492 -13.70 14.88 7.38
C LEU A 492 -15.15 14.52 7.03
N ASP A 493 -15.43 13.29 6.63
CA ASP A 493 -16.78 12.82 6.30
C ASP A 493 -17.73 12.92 7.50
N VAL A 494 -17.27 12.65 8.73
CA VAL A 494 -18.07 12.82 9.95
C VAL A 494 -18.03 14.24 10.52
N GLY A 495 -17.30 15.16 9.89
CA GLY A 495 -17.27 16.57 10.20
C GLY A 495 -16.43 16.94 11.42
N CYS A 496 -15.28 16.29 11.62
CA CYS A 496 -14.28 16.67 12.63
C CYS A 496 -13.45 17.88 12.17
N LEU A 497 -14.14 18.99 11.97
CA LEU A 497 -13.60 20.29 11.61
C LEU A 497 -14.06 21.35 12.60
N PRO A 498 -13.27 22.40 12.84
CA PRO A 498 -13.68 23.49 13.69
C PRO A 498 -14.92 24.19 13.13
N SER A 499 -15.80 24.68 14.01
CA SER A 499 -16.88 25.57 13.60
C SER A 499 -16.30 26.90 13.11
N LYS A 500 -17.14 27.79 12.57
CA LYS A 500 -16.70 29.16 12.17
C LYS A 500 -16.06 29.98 13.29
N LYS A 501 -16.29 29.61 14.55
CA LYS A 501 -15.71 30.25 15.73
C LYS A 501 -14.62 29.41 16.39
N GLY A 502 -14.45 28.19 15.95
CA GLY A 502 -13.48 27.23 16.49
C GLY A 502 -12.07 27.46 15.94
N LEU A 503 -11.09 26.98 16.66
CA LEU A 503 -9.68 27.04 16.30
C LEU A 503 -9.30 25.83 15.46
N SER A 504 -8.56 26.07 14.38
CA SER A 504 -7.92 24.99 13.60
C SER A 504 -6.76 24.34 14.37
N ALA A 505 -6.32 23.16 13.97
CA ALA A 505 -5.17 22.47 14.59
C ALA A 505 -3.93 23.37 14.67
N LYS A 506 -3.61 24.10 13.60
CA LYS A 506 -2.51 25.07 13.56
C LYS A 506 -2.67 26.17 14.61
N GLN A 507 -3.88 26.71 14.77
CA GLN A 507 -4.18 27.71 15.79
C GLN A 507 -4.17 27.12 17.20
N ILE A 508 -4.69 25.89 17.39
CA ILE A 508 -4.67 25.20 18.69
C ILE A 508 -3.24 25.05 19.19
N PHE A 509 -2.31 24.61 18.36
CA PHE A 509 -0.91 24.52 18.75
C PHE A 509 -0.29 25.90 19.05
N SER A 510 -0.66 26.94 18.34
CA SER A 510 -0.19 28.30 18.58
C SER A 510 -0.80 28.91 19.85
N GLU A 511 -2.11 28.85 20.01
CA GLU A 511 -2.86 29.43 21.12
C GLU A 511 -2.55 28.71 22.46
N SER A 512 -2.26 27.42 22.45
CA SER A 512 -1.85 26.69 23.65
C SER A 512 -0.54 27.24 24.23
N VAL A 513 0.38 27.67 23.40
CA VAL A 513 1.62 28.33 23.80
C VAL A 513 1.30 29.68 24.47
N ASN A 514 0.29 30.39 23.97
CA ASN A 514 -0.14 31.70 24.50
C ASN A 514 -1.12 31.60 25.69
N SER A 515 -1.41 30.39 26.20
CA SER A 515 -2.26 30.14 27.38
C SER A 515 -3.76 30.43 27.24
N SER A 516 -4.29 30.45 26.02
CA SER A 516 -5.73 30.62 25.79
C SER A 516 -6.53 29.31 25.98
N LEU A 517 -5.87 28.17 25.85
CA LEU A 517 -6.47 26.84 26.06
C LEU A 517 -6.05 26.28 27.42
N SER A 518 -7.04 25.72 28.13
CA SER A 518 -6.88 25.11 29.45
C SER A 518 -6.97 23.60 29.43
N PHE A 519 -7.53 23.00 28.36
CA PHE A 519 -7.70 21.58 28.20
C PHE A 519 -7.55 21.15 26.74
N ILE A 520 -6.80 20.07 26.49
CA ILE A 520 -6.64 19.48 25.16
C ILE A 520 -6.76 17.97 25.23
N TRP A 521 -7.61 17.39 24.37
CA TRP A 521 -7.71 15.95 24.17
C TRP A 521 -7.04 15.56 22.86
N LEU A 522 -6.01 14.74 22.94
CA LEU A 522 -5.24 14.20 21.81
C LEU A 522 -5.68 12.77 21.54
N ILE A 523 -6.28 12.49 20.40
CA ILE A 523 -6.67 11.14 19.99
C ILE A 523 -5.69 10.67 18.92
N GLY A 524 -4.70 9.85 19.31
CA GLY A 524 -3.67 9.34 18.41
C GLY A 524 -2.79 10.43 17.76
N VAL A 525 -2.56 11.55 18.46
CA VAL A 525 -1.76 12.67 17.97
C VAL A 525 -0.38 12.62 18.58
N ASP A 526 0.64 12.39 17.75
CA ASP A 526 2.04 12.19 18.14
C ASP A 526 3.03 13.07 17.37
N ASN A 527 2.57 14.13 16.73
CA ASN A 527 3.42 15.09 16.05
C ASN A 527 4.25 15.95 17.02
N LYS A 528 5.38 16.50 16.55
CA LYS A 528 6.36 17.21 17.40
C LYS A 528 5.80 18.49 18.05
N GLU A 529 4.80 19.11 17.47
CA GLU A 529 4.13 20.31 17.97
C GLU A 529 3.48 20.07 19.34
N VAL A 530 3.10 18.82 19.63
CA VAL A 530 2.56 18.39 20.95
C VAL A 530 3.55 18.69 22.09
N LEU A 531 4.87 18.66 21.86
CA LEU A 531 5.88 18.98 22.87
C LEU A 531 5.81 20.43 23.40
N ASN A 532 5.13 21.31 22.67
CA ASN A 532 4.93 22.70 23.06
C ASN A 532 3.74 22.90 24.02
N LEU A 533 2.93 21.86 24.26
CA LEU A 533 1.78 21.89 25.16
C LEU A 533 2.22 21.82 26.63
N LYS A 534 2.58 22.95 27.22
CA LYS A 534 3.11 23.03 28.60
C LYS A 534 2.12 23.54 29.65
N LYS A 535 0.99 24.11 29.22
CA LYS A 535 0.03 24.78 30.10
C LYS A 535 -1.34 24.10 30.17
N PRO A 536 -1.95 23.63 29.06
CA PRO A 536 -3.23 22.93 29.13
C PRO A 536 -3.10 21.62 29.90
N PHE A 537 -4.19 21.21 30.53
CA PHE A 537 -4.37 19.82 30.96
C PHE A 537 -4.53 18.94 29.72
N VAL A 538 -3.67 17.94 29.57
CA VAL A 538 -3.60 17.11 28.35
C VAL A 538 -4.09 15.70 28.63
N VAL A 539 -5.09 15.26 27.88
CA VAL A 539 -5.50 13.85 27.79
C VAL A 539 -4.97 13.28 26.50
N TYR A 540 -4.22 12.20 26.58
CA TYR A 540 -3.78 11.43 25.42
C TYR A 540 -4.52 10.09 25.36
N GLN A 541 -5.13 9.80 24.22
CA GLN A 541 -5.75 8.52 23.93
C GLN A 541 -5.08 7.92 22.70
N GLY A 542 -4.40 6.79 22.88
CA GLY A 542 -3.64 6.14 21.81
C GLY A 542 -3.16 4.76 22.18
N HIS A 543 -2.53 4.08 21.26
CA HIS A 543 -2.09 2.68 21.43
C HIS A 543 -0.61 2.53 21.75
N HIS A 544 0.19 3.60 21.63
CA HIS A 544 1.63 3.59 21.94
C HIS A 544 1.99 4.72 22.90
N GLY A 545 3.01 4.46 23.73
CA GLY A 545 3.59 5.43 24.64
C GLY A 545 4.62 6.34 23.93
N ASP A 546 4.15 7.14 22.98
CA ASP A 546 4.96 8.03 22.17
C ASP A 546 4.86 9.50 22.65
N VAL A 547 5.17 10.46 21.80
CA VAL A 547 5.29 11.89 22.11
C VAL A 547 4.04 12.42 22.81
N GLY A 548 2.84 12.06 22.33
CA GLY A 548 1.58 12.46 22.95
C GLY A 548 1.42 11.94 24.39
N ALA A 549 1.84 10.71 24.66
CA ALA A 549 1.81 10.13 26.00
C ALA A 549 2.78 10.85 26.96
N HIS A 550 3.92 11.30 26.50
CA HIS A 550 4.92 12.00 27.34
C HIS A 550 4.42 13.33 27.91
N VAL A 551 3.60 14.05 27.15
CA VAL A 551 3.06 15.36 27.60
C VAL A 551 1.75 15.23 28.37
N ALA A 552 1.10 14.07 28.34
CA ALA A 552 -0.23 13.87 28.90
C ALA A 552 -0.25 13.91 30.44
N ASP A 553 -1.32 14.48 31.02
CA ASP A 553 -1.69 14.37 32.42
C ASP A 553 -2.51 13.11 32.69
N VAL A 554 -3.29 12.66 31.68
CA VAL A 554 -4.01 11.39 31.70
C VAL A 554 -3.79 10.68 30.38
N ILE A 555 -3.44 9.40 30.46
CA ILE A 555 -3.32 8.50 29.31
C ILE A 555 -4.44 7.49 29.33
N LEU A 556 -5.15 7.35 28.20
CA LEU A 556 -6.15 6.32 27.99
C LEU A 556 -5.66 5.37 26.88
N PRO A 557 -5.51 4.06 27.15
CA PRO A 557 -5.08 3.12 26.15
C PRO A 557 -6.13 2.93 25.05
N GLY A 558 -5.68 2.88 23.80
CA GLY A 558 -6.48 2.59 22.61
C GLY A 558 -6.04 1.31 21.91
N ALA A 559 -6.94 0.70 21.15
CA ALA A 559 -6.63 -0.44 20.32
C ALA A 559 -5.89 -0.03 19.03
N ALA A 560 -4.87 -0.79 18.62
CA ALA A 560 -4.23 -0.63 17.33
C ALA A 560 -5.15 -1.15 16.19
N TYR A 561 -4.84 -0.82 14.94
CA TYR A 561 -5.66 -1.19 13.79
C TYR A 561 -5.88 -2.71 13.63
N THR A 562 -4.95 -3.54 14.09
CA THR A 562 -5.05 -5.00 14.10
C THR A 562 -5.93 -5.58 15.22
N GLU A 563 -6.43 -4.75 16.13
CA GLU A 563 -7.09 -5.18 17.37
C GLU A 563 -8.55 -4.75 17.47
N LYS A 564 -9.07 -4.03 16.48
CA LYS A 564 -10.41 -3.44 16.52
C LYS A 564 -11.23 -3.73 15.28
N ASN A 565 -12.55 -3.76 15.45
CA ASN A 565 -13.51 -3.64 14.35
C ASN A 565 -13.76 -2.17 14.11
N CYS A 566 -13.43 -1.66 12.95
CA CYS A 566 -13.64 -0.26 12.65
C CYS A 566 -13.67 0.00 11.15
N THR A 567 -14.09 1.20 10.79
CA THR A 567 -14.17 1.67 9.41
C THR A 567 -13.09 2.72 9.15
N TYR A 568 -12.39 2.58 8.03
CA TYR A 568 -11.60 3.66 7.44
C TYR A 568 -12.21 4.06 6.10
N VAL A 569 -12.08 5.32 5.74
CA VAL A 569 -12.45 5.81 4.42
C VAL A 569 -11.16 6.22 3.71
N ASN A 570 -10.84 5.54 2.63
CA ASN A 570 -9.60 5.80 1.91
C ASN A 570 -9.64 7.14 1.13
N THR A 571 -8.52 7.51 0.49
CA THR A 571 -8.41 8.79 -0.23
C THR A 571 -9.45 8.97 -1.34
N GLU A 572 -9.98 7.88 -1.95
CA GLU A 572 -11.05 7.95 -2.96
C GLU A 572 -12.47 8.04 -2.36
N GLY A 573 -12.57 8.08 -1.02
CA GLY A 573 -13.85 8.15 -0.34
C GLY A 573 -14.59 6.81 -0.22
N ARG A 574 -13.88 5.68 -0.39
CA ARG A 574 -14.42 4.32 -0.24
C ARG A 574 -14.33 3.88 1.22
N PRO A 575 -15.45 3.59 1.89
CA PRO A 575 -15.43 3.00 3.22
C PRO A 575 -14.95 1.56 3.16
N GLN A 576 -14.03 1.20 4.05
CA GLN A 576 -13.44 -0.13 4.16
C GLN A 576 -13.47 -0.57 5.61
N PHE A 577 -13.91 -1.81 5.84
CA PHE A 577 -14.06 -2.37 7.18
C PHE A 577 -12.85 -3.21 7.57
N LEU A 578 -12.27 -2.89 8.72
CA LEU A 578 -11.19 -3.64 9.34
C LEU A 578 -11.74 -4.67 10.32
N LYS A 579 -11.16 -5.88 10.28
CA LYS A 579 -11.46 -6.95 11.23
C LYS A 579 -10.29 -7.10 12.20
N PRO A 580 -10.55 -7.37 13.49
CA PRO A 580 -9.48 -7.65 14.44
C PRO A 580 -8.76 -8.93 14.04
N VAL A 581 -7.45 -8.87 14.07
CA VAL A 581 -6.55 -9.96 13.71
C VAL A 581 -6.13 -10.76 14.94
N SER A 582 -5.98 -10.06 16.07
CA SER A 582 -5.57 -10.62 17.34
C SER A 582 -6.56 -10.17 18.43
N TYR A 583 -7.09 -11.13 19.17
CA TYR A 583 -7.76 -10.84 20.44
C TYR A 583 -6.68 -10.59 21.49
N THR A 584 -6.06 -9.41 21.46
CA THR A 584 -5.27 -8.98 22.59
C THR A 584 -6.23 -8.64 23.74
N HIS A 585 -5.89 -9.07 24.93
CA HIS A 585 -6.67 -8.88 26.16
C HIS A 585 -6.65 -7.42 26.66
N LEU A 586 -6.81 -6.46 25.78
CA LEU A 586 -7.26 -5.14 26.19
C LEU A 586 -8.74 -5.30 26.52
N THR A 587 -9.02 -5.58 27.78
CA THR A 587 -10.37 -5.39 28.34
C THR A 587 -10.66 -3.89 28.35
N LEU A 588 -10.85 -3.32 27.15
CA LEU A 588 -11.50 -2.02 27.04
C LEU A 588 -12.90 -2.22 27.62
N PRO A 589 -13.36 -1.38 28.55
CA PRO A 589 -14.74 -1.42 28.96
C PRO A 589 -15.57 -1.27 27.67
N THR A 590 -16.32 -2.31 27.34
CA THR A 590 -17.36 -2.23 26.33
C THR A 590 -18.31 -1.15 26.79
N ILE A 591 -18.13 0.06 26.29
CA ILE A 591 -19.13 1.10 26.44
C ILE A 591 -20.28 0.65 25.55
N ALA A 592 -21.30 0.07 26.19
CA ALA A 592 -22.59 -0.22 25.60
C ALA A 592 -23.31 1.09 25.24
#